data_d41b3bf01ad31e3e53ab17d330e5a9b5
#
_entry.id   d41b3bf01ad31e3e53ab17d330e5a9b5
#
_cell.length_a   1.000
_cell.length_b   1.000
_cell.length_c   1.000
_cell.angle_alpha   90.00
_cell.angle_beta   90.00
_cell.angle_gamma   90.00
#
_symmetry.space_group_name_H-M   'P 1'
#
loop_
_entity.id
_entity.type
_entity.pdbx_description
1 polymer ?
#
loop_
_entity_poly.entity_id
_entity_poly.type
_entity_poly.pdbx_seq_one_letter_code
_entity_poly.pdbx_strand_id
1 'polypeptide(L)'
;MTEKKRIPWIIQLLIIILLVFLCRTFVLGTITVKGSSMEPNFHHGDFVLVNKLAYHIGEPQKGDVAICWLDSGNRKENIIKRVIAVPGDEVDMRLKEDGWDWEYVLYINGEEQKEDYILEMVQQPGTIEYPFVVKENCYFVMGDNRNASTDSRE
;
A
#
# COMPACT_ATOMS: atom_id res chain seq x y z
N MET A 1 -7.61 -48.38 -30.18
CA MET A 1 -8.40 -47.19 -29.76
C MET A 1 -8.32 -47.18 -28.25
N THR A 2 -7.58 -46.24 -27.67
CA THR A 2 -7.43 -46.10 -26.21
C THR A 2 -8.66 -45.36 -25.69
N GLU A 3 -9.54 -46.03 -24.95
CA GLU A 3 -10.63 -45.37 -24.22
C GLU A 3 -10.06 -44.36 -23.24
N LYS A 4 -10.34 -43.04 -23.49
CA LYS A 4 -10.07 -41.98 -22.52
C LYS A 4 -10.99 -42.17 -21.31
N LYS A 5 -10.47 -42.72 -20.20
CA LYS A 5 -11.20 -42.77 -18.93
C LYS A 5 -11.61 -41.37 -18.52
N ARG A 6 -12.89 -41.08 -18.60
CA ARG A 6 -13.45 -39.80 -18.16
C ARG A 6 -13.41 -39.73 -16.62
N ILE A 7 -12.79 -38.68 -16.09
CA ILE A 7 -12.78 -38.43 -14.63
C ILE A 7 -14.23 -38.28 -14.17
N PRO A 8 -14.68 -38.99 -13.13
CA PRO A 8 -16.03 -38.85 -12.58
C PRO A 8 -16.33 -37.38 -12.18
N TRP A 9 -17.55 -36.95 -12.43
CA TRP A 9 -17.95 -35.54 -12.17
C TRP A 9 -17.71 -35.09 -10.73
N ILE A 10 -17.87 -36.01 -9.76
CA ILE A 10 -17.61 -35.75 -8.32
C ILE A 10 -16.16 -35.38 -8.10
N ILE A 11 -15.22 -36.09 -8.75
CA ILE A 11 -13.77 -35.79 -8.63
C ILE A 11 -13.48 -34.42 -9.26
N GLN A 12 -14.09 -34.09 -10.40
CA GLN A 12 -13.96 -32.77 -11.03
C GLN A 12 -14.45 -31.67 -10.10
N LEU A 13 -15.60 -31.84 -9.44
CA LEU A 13 -16.15 -30.90 -8.47
C LEU A 13 -15.21 -30.71 -7.27
N LEU A 14 -14.65 -31.80 -6.71
CA LEU A 14 -13.70 -31.73 -5.59
C LEU A 14 -12.42 -30.98 -5.99
N ILE A 15 -11.93 -31.19 -7.21
CA ILE A 15 -10.75 -30.47 -7.71
C ILE A 15 -11.06 -28.97 -7.83
N ILE A 16 -12.21 -28.60 -8.35
CA ILE A 16 -12.62 -27.19 -8.46
C ILE A 16 -12.71 -26.53 -7.07
N ILE A 17 -13.36 -27.18 -6.12
CA ILE A 17 -13.47 -26.69 -4.74
C ILE A 17 -12.06 -26.49 -4.13
N LEU A 18 -11.19 -27.47 -4.30
CA LEU A 18 -9.82 -27.38 -3.81
C LEU A 18 -9.05 -26.23 -4.46
N LEU A 19 -9.17 -26.04 -5.77
CA LEU A 19 -8.51 -24.96 -6.50
C LEU A 19 -9.01 -23.58 -6.03
N VAL A 20 -10.33 -23.43 -5.84
CA VAL A 20 -10.93 -22.20 -5.32
C VAL A 20 -10.43 -21.91 -3.89
N PHE A 21 -10.38 -22.95 -3.04
CA PHE A 21 -9.87 -22.83 -1.68
C PHE A 21 -8.40 -22.39 -1.68
N LEU A 22 -7.54 -23.02 -2.49
CA LEU A 22 -6.12 -22.67 -2.61
C LEU A 22 -5.96 -21.24 -3.13
N CYS A 23 -6.73 -20.87 -4.16
CA CYS A 23 -6.71 -19.52 -4.72
C CYS A 23 -7.06 -18.47 -3.66
N ARG A 24 -8.15 -18.64 -2.92
CA ARG A 24 -8.54 -17.71 -1.85
C ARG A 24 -7.54 -17.65 -0.69
N THR A 25 -6.89 -18.77 -0.39
CA THR A 25 -5.95 -18.84 0.73
C THR A 25 -4.63 -18.17 0.39
N PHE A 26 -4.09 -18.43 -0.80
CA PHE A 26 -2.72 -18.08 -1.14
C PHE A 26 -2.59 -16.95 -2.18
N VAL A 27 -3.59 -16.76 -3.04
CA VAL A 27 -3.48 -15.84 -4.18
C VAL A 27 -4.25 -14.55 -3.96
N LEU A 28 -5.52 -14.65 -3.57
CA LEU A 28 -6.43 -13.51 -3.47
C LEU A 28 -6.94 -13.32 -2.05
N GLY A 29 -6.91 -12.08 -1.60
CA GLY A 29 -7.56 -11.64 -0.38
C GLY A 29 -8.59 -10.55 -0.68
N THR A 30 -9.45 -10.27 0.29
CA THR A 30 -10.38 -9.16 0.23
C THR A 30 -10.37 -8.41 1.55
N ILE A 31 -10.40 -7.10 1.48
CA ILE A 31 -10.53 -6.23 2.66
C ILE A 31 -11.57 -5.16 2.40
N THR A 32 -12.13 -4.62 3.48
CA THR A 32 -12.95 -3.41 3.43
C THR A 32 -12.13 -2.25 3.96
N VAL A 33 -12.06 -1.17 3.20
CA VAL A 33 -11.33 0.05 3.57
C VAL A 33 -11.98 0.69 4.79
N LYS A 34 -11.15 1.07 5.77
CA LYS A 34 -11.59 1.78 6.96
C LYS A 34 -10.84 3.11 7.07
N GLY A 35 -11.60 4.19 7.32
CA GLY A 35 -11.05 5.54 7.40
C GLY A 35 -10.94 6.23 6.05
N SER A 36 -10.37 7.43 6.05
CA SER A 36 -10.26 8.35 4.90
C SER A 36 -8.83 8.58 4.46
N SER A 37 -7.84 7.87 5.05
CA SER A 37 -6.42 8.17 4.81
C SER A 37 -5.93 7.91 3.39
N MET A 38 -6.73 7.23 2.56
CA MET A 38 -6.41 6.91 1.15
C MET A 38 -7.33 7.62 0.16
N GLU A 39 -8.14 8.59 0.63
CA GLU A 39 -8.90 9.46 -0.28
C GLU A 39 -7.95 10.34 -1.10
N PRO A 40 -8.29 10.62 -2.35
CA PRO A 40 -9.55 10.33 -3.05
C PRO A 40 -9.61 8.95 -3.72
N ASN A 41 -8.55 8.13 -3.66
CA ASN A 41 -8.45 6.90 -4.44
C ASN A 41 -9.20 5.72 -3.82
N PHE A 42 -9.32 5.69 -2.49
CA PHE A 42 -10.08 4.67 -1.76
C PHE A 42 -10.91 5.33 -0.66
N HIS A 43 -12.20 5.01 -0.61
CA HIS A 43 -13.14 5.57 0.35
C HIS A 43 -13.50 4.57 1.45
N HIS A 44 -13.94 5.08 2.59
CA HIS A 44 -14.46 4.23 3.65
C HIS A 44 -15.59 3.33 3.15
N GLY A 45 -15.47 2.03 3.40
CA GLY A 45 -16.44 1.03 2.96
C GLY A 45 -16.12 0.36 1.63
N ASP A 46 -15.15 0.85 0.87
CA ASP A 46 -14.74 0.23 -0.39
C ASP A 46 -14.27 -1.21 -0.17
N PHE A 47 -14.64 -2.08 -1.10
CA PHE A 47 -14.26 -3.48 -1.11
C PHE A 47 -13.08 -3.68 -2.07
N VAL A 48 -11.90 -3.98 -1.53
CA VAL A 48 -10.66 -4.07 -2.29
C VAL A 48 -10.19 -5.51 -2.41
N LEU A 49 -9.82 -5.90 -3.63
CA LEU A 49 -9.18 -7.18 -3.92
C LEU A 49 -7.67 -7.06 -3.73
N VAL A 50 -7.11 -7.96 -2.94
CA VAL A 50 -5.69 -7.97 -2.57
C VAL A 50 -4.98 -9.10 -3.26
N ASN A 51 -3.90 -8.79 -4.00
CA ASN A 51 -2.98 -9.78 -4.54
C ASN A 51 -1.98 -10.20 -3.45
N LYS A 52 -2.20 -11.37 -2.86
CA LYS A 52 -1.31 -11.91 -1.80
C LYS A 52 0.02 -12.42 -2.34
N LEU A 53 0.10 -12.77 -3.62
CA LEU A 53 1.32 -13.30 -4.23
C LEU A 53 2.34 -12.22 -4.57
N ALA A 54 1.92 -10.95 -4.69
CA ALA A 54 2.78 -9.87 -5.16
C ALA A 54 4.12 -9.85 -4.42
N TYR A 55 4.07 -9.82 -3.08
CA TYR A 55 5.26 -9.72 -2.24
C TYR A 55 5.84 -11.07 -1.76
N HIS A 56 5.34 -12.19 -2.30
CA HIS A 56 6.02 -13.50 -2.23
C HIS A 56 6.96 -13.73 -3.42
N ILE A 57 6.72 -13.04 -4.54
CA ILE A 57 7.47 -13.19 -5.79
C ILE A 57 8.39 -11.98 -6.04
N GLY A 58 7.96 -10.79 -5.62
CA GLY A 58 8.68 -9.52 -5.78
C GLY A 58 8.72 -8.71 -4.50
N GLU A 59 9.38 -7.58 -4.56
CA GLU A 59 9.44 -6.60 -3.49
C GLU A 59 8.50 -5.43 -3.76
N PRO A 60 7.99 -4.74 -2.71
CA PRO A 60 7.21 -3.52 -2.87
C PRO A 60 7.97 -2.45 -3.65
N GLN A 61 7.28 -1.80 -4.57
CA GLN A 61 7.83 -0.75 -5.42
C GLN A 61 7.17 0.60 -5.14
N LYS A 62 7.85 1.69 -5.48
CA LYS A 62 7.26 3.03 -5.40
C LYS A 62 5.97 3.12 -6.20
N GLY A 63 4.92 3.67 -5.57
CA GLY A 63 3.58 3.78 -6.13
C GLY A 63 2.64 2.63 -5.78
N ASP A 64 3.15 1.48 -5.32
CA ASP A 64 2.30 0.37 -4.88
C ASP A 64 1.39 0.77 -3.71
N VAL A 65 0.14 0.32 -3.76
CA VAL A 65 -0.77 0.41 -2.61
C VAL A 65 -0.70 -0.90 -1.84
N ALA A 66 -0.18 -0.84 -0.63
CA ALA A 66 0.09 -1.99 0.21
C ALA A 66 -0.79 -2.02 1.46
N ILE A 67 -1.05 -3.23 1.95
CA ILE A 67 -1.61 -3.44 3.28
C ILE A 67 -0.46 -3.63 4.25
N CYS A 68 -0.35 -2.70 5.19
CA CYS A 68 0.67 -2.70 6.22
C CYS A 68 0.06 -3.13 7.55
N TRP A 69 0.84 -3.86 8.35
CA TRP A 69 0.47 -4.13 9.73
C TRP A 69 0.99 -3.01 10.62
N LEU A 70 0.07 -2.26 11.21
CA LEU A 70 0.41 -1.26 12.21
C LEU A 70 0.42 -1.91 13.60
N ASP A 71 1.52 -1.78 14.32
CA ASP A 71 1.64 -2.13 15.74
C ASP A 71 2.24 -0.96 16.51
N SER A 72 1.39 -0.13 17.09
CA SER A 72 1.80 1.00 17.94
C SER A 72 1.69 0.67 19.43
N GLY A 73 1.75 -0.62 19.80
CA GLY A 73 1.59 -1.10 21.17
C GLY A 73 0.13 -1.18 21.63
N ASN A 74 -0.59 -0.08 21.58
CA ASN A 74 -2.00 -0.02 21.98
C ASN A 74 -2.97 -0.28 20.82
N ARG A 75 -2.53 -0.19 19.58
CA ARG A 75 -3.35 -0.36 18.37
C ARG A 75 -2.66 -1.32 17.42
N LYS A 76 -3.36 -2.40 17.10
CA LYS A 76 -2.91 -3.43 16.15
C LYS A 76 -3.95 -3.60 15.07
N GLU A 77 -3.61 -3.20 13.87
CA GLU A 77 -4.57 -3.27 12.75
C GLU A 77 -3.86 -3.31 11.40
N ASN A 78 -4.60 -3.77 10.40
CA ASN A 78 -4.20 -3.60 9.01
C ASN A 78 -4.58 -2.20 8.52
N ILE A 79 -3.62 -1.49 7.98
CA ILE A 79 -3.81 -0.18 7.35
C ILE A 79 -3.45 -0.27 5.86
N ILE A 80 -4.09 0.56 5.05
CA ILE A 80 -3.76 0.70 3.64
C ILE A 80 -2.93 1.97 3.49
N LYS A 81 -1.78 1.86 2.81
CA LYS A 81 -0.89 2.98 2.52
C LYS A 81 -0.23 2.81 1.15
N ARG A 82 0.27 3.90 0.59
CA ARG A 82 1.07 3.90 -0.62
C ARG A 82 2.55 3.85 -0.28
N VAL A 83 3.30 3.01 -0.98
CA VAL A 83 4.77 2.97 -0.92
C VAL A 83 5.30 4.21 -1.66
N ILE A 84 5.99 5.07 -0.93
CA ILE A 84 6.56 6.31 -1.44
C ILE A 84 8.04 6.14 -1.75
N ALA A 85 8.76 5.46 -0.85
CA ALA A 85 10.18 5.22 -1.04
C ALA A 85 10.56 3.81 -0.58
N VAL A 86 11.60 3.26 -1.22
CA VAL A 86 12.12 1.91 -1.01
C VAL A 86 13.48 1.97 -0.29
N PRO A 87 14.03 0.83 0.18
CA PRO A 87 15.33 0.80 0.85
C PRO A 87 16.41 1.54 0.08
N GLY A 88 17.13 2.43 0.78
CA GLY A 88 18.21 3.24 0.21
C GLY A 88 17.77 4.58 -0.39
N ASP A 89 16.49 4.80 -0.61
CA ASP A 89 16.01 6.12 -1.03
C ASP A 89 16.14 7.16 0.08
N GLU A 90 16.48 8.37 -0.30
CA GLU A 90 16.42 9.54 0.57
C GLU A 90 15.09 10.26 0.36
N VAL A 91 14.33 10.42 1.43
CA VAL A 91 13.05 11.16 1.46
C VAL A 91 13.29 12.52 2.07
N ASP A 92 12.81 13.58 1.39
CA ASP A 92 12.88 14.94 1.90
C ASP A 92 11.54 15.67 1.70
N MET A 93 11.21 16.54 2.64
CA MET A 93 10.03 17.39 2.61
C MET A 93 10.45 18.84 2.68
N ARG A 94 10.24 19.58 1.60
CA ARG A 94 10.63 20.98 1.53
C ARG A 94 9.42 21.89 1.49
N LEU A 95 9.48 22.96 2.26
CA LEU A 95 8.46 23.99 2.23
C LEU A 95 8.45 24.65 0.83
N LYS A 96 7.27 24.78 0.26
CA LYS A 96 7.08 25.49 -0.99
C LYS A 96 7.28 27.01 -0.77
N GLU A 97 8.17 27.61 -1.56
CA GLU A 97 8.58 29.02 -1.33
C GLU A 97 7.61 30.05 -1.92
N ASP A 98 6.64 29.61 -2.75
CA ASP A 98 5.77 30.50 -3.51
C ASP A 98 4.33 30.51 -2.98
N GLY A 99 4.07 31.13 -1.85
CA GLY A 99 2.69 31.24 -1.42
C GLY A 99 2.47 31.65 0.03
N TRP A 100 1.20 31.90 0.35
CA TRP A 100 0.73 32.24 1.67
C TRP A 100 0.41 30.98 2.49
N ASP A 101 0.51 29.77 1.86
CA ASP A 101 0.15 28.50 2.43
C ASP A 101 1.42 27.69 2.79
N TRP A 102 1.39 27.08 3.98
CA TRP A 102 2.42 26.20 4.47
C TRP A 102 2.28 24.84 3.78
N GLU A 103 2.71 24.75 2.51
CA GLU A 103 2.68 23.53 1.72
C GLU A 103 4.09 22.93 1.61
N TYR A 104 4.16 21.62 1.79
CA TYR A 104 5.41 20.87 1.62
C TYR A 104 5.36 20.03 0.35
N VAL A 105 6.46 20.02 -0.35
CA VAL A 105 6.69 19.22 -1.56
C VAL A 105 7.60 18.05 -1.20
N LEU A 106 7.23 16.87 -1.69
CA LEU A 106 7.98 15.64 -1.50
C LEU A 106 9.12 15.55 -2.52
N TYR A 107 10.31 15.22 -2.03
CA TYR A 107 11.49 14.91 -2.84
C TYR A 107 11.98 13.50 -2.53
N ILE A 108 12.34 12.74 -3.55
CA ILE A 108 12.98 11.43 -3.42
C ILE A 108 14.30 11.49 -4.15
N ASN A 109 15.41 11.21 -3.45
CA ASN A 109 16.77 11.29 -3.98
C ASN A 109 17.09 12.67 -4.61
N GLY A 110 16.53 13.73 -4.03
CA GLY A 110 16.68 15.10 -4.50
C GLY A 110 15.80 15.51 -5.68
N GLU A 111 14.97 14.61 -6.21
CA GLU A 111 14.03 14.88 -7.30
C GLU A 111 12.61 15.12 -6.75
N GLU A 112 12.00 16.23 -7.19
CA GLU A 112 10.63 16.58 -6.86
C GLU A 112 9.66 15.51 -7.39
N GLN A 113 8.75 15.04 -6.53
CA GLN A 113 7.77 14.04 -6.90
C GLN A 113 6.47 14.68 -7.37
N LYS A 114 6.01 14.26 -8.55
CA LYS A 114 4.69 14.63 -9.05
C LYS A 114 3.65 13.64 -8.52
N GLU A 115 2.74 14.14 -7.70
CA GLU A 115 1.80 13.30 -6.95
C GLU A 115 0.35 13.55 -7.36
N ASP A 116 -0.01 13.19 -8.58
CA ASP A 116 -1.37 13.40 -9.14
C ASP A 116 -2.47 12.58 -8.40
N TYR A 117 -2.09 11.74 -7.45
CA TYR A 117 -2.97 10.84 -6.69
C TYR A 117 -3.34 11.36 -5.29
N ILE A 118 -2.73 12.44 -4.81
CA ILE A 118 -3.03 12.97 -3.47
C ILE A 118 -4.28 13.85 -3.49
N LEU A 119 -4.96 13.94 -2.34
CA LEU A 119 -6.14 14.78 -2.18
C LEU A 119 -5.76 16.27 -2.10
N GLU A 120 -4.74 16.57 -1.30
CA GLU A 120 -4.24 17.91 -1.02
C GLU A 120 -2.73 17.87 -0.79
N MET A 121 -2.08 19.02 -0.99
CA MET A 121 -0.66 19.17 -0.63
C MET A 121 -0.44 18.95 0.87
N VAL A 122 0.76 18.50 1.21
CA VAL A 122 1.15 18.25 2.60
C VAL A 122 1.24 19.56 3.37
N GLN A 123 0.44 19.72 4.43
CA GLN A 123 0.49 20.88 5.31
C GLN A 123 1.41 20.68 6.52
N GLN A 124 1.65 19.43 6.92
CA GLN A 124 2.54 19.07 8.03
C GLN A 124 3.47 17.95 7.60
N PRO A 125 4.78 18.15 7.66
CA PRO A 125 5.75 17.15 7.19
C PRO A 125 5.85 15.93 8.12
N GLY A 126 5.28 16.01 9.33
CA GLY A 126 5.37 14.98 10.35
C GLY A 126 6.39 15.31 11.44
N THR A 127 6.78 14.30 12.21
CA THR A 127 7.68 14.45 13.38
C THR A 127 9.10 13.92 13.15
N ILE A 128 9.33 13.24 12.03
CA ILE A 128 10.68 12.76 11.69
C ILE A 128 11.57 13.89 11.17
N GLU A 129 12.88 13.72 11.29
CA GLU A 129 13.86 14.65 10.73
C GLU A 129 14.11 14.35 9.24
N TYR A 130 14.17 15.38 8.43
CA TYR A 130 14.47 15.30 7.00
C TYR A 130 15.85 15.93 6.69
N PRO A 131 16.59 15.43 5.66
CA PRO A 131 16.26 14.28 4.85
C PRO A 131 16.35 12.96 5.62
N PHE A 132 15.48 11.99 5.28
CA PHE A 132 15.40 10.68 5.91
C PHE A 132 15.78 9.58 4.91
N VAL A 133 16.76 8.76 5.23
CA VAL A 133 17.15 7.62 4.39
C VAL A 133 16.42 6.36 4.84
N VAL A 134 15.70 5.74 3.90
CA VAL A 134 14.95 4.50 4.15
C VAL A 134 15.93 3.35 4.41
N LYS A 135 15.82 2.73 5.58
CA LYS A 135 16.69 1.62 6.00
C LYS A 135 16.44 0.36 5.17
N GLU A 136 17.42 -0.54 5.15
CA GLU A 136 17.25 -1.87 4.56
C GLU A 136 16.05 -2.60 5.17
N ASN A 137 15.31 -3.31 4.34
CA ASN A 137 14.06 -4.02 4.68
C ASN A 137 12.94 -3.13 5.24
N CYS A 138 13.01 -1.81 5.04
CA CYS A 138 11.97 -0.85 5.40
C CYS A 138 11.44 -0.16 4.15
N TYR A 139 10.20 0.29 4.24
CA TYR A 139 9.54 1.08 3.19
C TYR A 139 8.95 2.33 3.81
N PHE A 140 9.08 3.45 3.13
CA PHE A 140 8.43 4.68 3.55
C PHE A 140 7.05 4.72 2.90
N VAL A 141 6.01 4.73 3.72
CA VAL A 141 4.64 4.67 3.25
C VAL A 141 3.85 5.90 3.71
N MET A 142 2.96 6.39 2.86
CA MET A 142 2.09 7.51 3.18
C MET A 142 0.65 7.23 2.73
N GLY A 143 -0.30 7.89 3.39
CA GLY A 143 -1.67 7.95 2.88
C GLY A 143 -1.79 8.93 1.72
N ASP A 144 -2.72 8.68 0.81
CA ASP A 144 -3.02 9.60 -0.30
C ASP A 144 -3.69 10.87 0.22
N ASN A 145 -4.48 10.78 1.30
CA ASN A 145 -4.97 11.91 2.08
C ASN A 145 -3.90 12.34 3.09
N ARG A 146 -2.95 13.15 2.65
CA ARG A 146 -1.74 13.54 3.36
C ARG A 146 -1.98 14.17 4.73
N ASN A 147 -3.04 14.96 4.85
CA ASN A 147 -3.35 15.73 6.04
C ASN A 147 -4.26 14.99 7.03
N ALA A 148 -4.74 13.78 6.65
CA ALA A 148 -5.58 12.92 7.49
C ALA A 148 -5.06 11.47 7.53
N SER A 149 -3.75 11.28 7.62
CA SER A 149 -3.10 9.97 7.61
C SER A 149 -2.03 9.87 8.69
N THR A 150 -2.13 8.84 9.52
CA THR A 150 -1.02 8.34 10.36
C THR A 150 -0.20 7.38 9.51
N ASP A 151 1.08 7.67 9.33
CA ASP A 151 1.97 6.94 8.41
C ASP A 151 3.46 7.09 8.79
N SER A 152 4.38 6.83 7.87
CA SER A 152 5.83 6.84 8.14
C SER A 152 6.42 8.19 8.53
N ARG A 153 5.63 9.24 8.53
CA ARG A 153 6.06 10.60 8.96
C ARG A 153 6.02 10.80 10.49
N GLU A 154 5.47 9.82 11.25
CA GLU A 154 5.26 9.91 12.72
C GLU A 154 6.17 8.97 13.53
#